data_3fd2b0fe6a49b6a593cff48d2cf063ab
#
_entry.id   3fd2b0fe6a49b6a593cff48d2cf063ab
#
_cell.length_a   1.000
_cell.length_b   1.000
_cell.length_c   1.000
_cell.angle_alpha   90.00
_cell.angle_beta   90.00
_cell.angle_gamma   90.00
#
_symmetry.space_group_name_H-M   'P 1'
#
loop_
_entity.id
_entity.type
_entity.pdbx_description
1 polymer ?
#
loop_
_entity_poly.entity_id
_entity_poly.type
_entity_poly.pdbx_seq_one_letter_code
_entity_poly.pdbx_strand_id
1 'polypeptide(L)'
;MELLQQSYRVLLVSSSEKFNETAKQLLDVSRYTPIVTAADAATARRRMLEETFDLVMINTPLRDEFGTALALEICDKTTAGVLVLAKAEHFSDINARL
;
A
#
# COMPACT_ATOMS: atom_id res chain seq x y z
N MET A 1 -16.38 -5.72 -23.84
CA MET A 1 -16.71 -4.32 -23.61
C MET A 1 -15.65 -3.67 -22.74
N GLU A 2 -14.95 -2.75 -23.32
CA GLU A 2 -13.95 -2.02 -22.57
C GLU A 2 -14.57 -1.21 -21.46
N LEU A 3 -15.83 -0.87 -21.61
CA LEU A 3 -16.54 -0.14 -20.57
C LEU A 3 -16.45 -0.81 -19.22
N LEU A 4 -16.33 -2.13 -19.25
CA LEU A 4 -16.33 -2.91 -18.02
C LEU A 4 -14.94 -3.14 -17.45
N GLN A 5 -13.93 -2.74 -18.22
CA GLN A 5 -12.56 -2.85 -17.72
C GLN A 5 -12.20 -1.62 -16.95
N GLN A 6 -11.88 -1.80 -15.70
CA GLN A 6 -11.45 -0.70 -14.85
C GLN A 6 -10.03 -0.91 -14.41
N SER A 7 -9.31 0.19 -14.34
CA SER A 7 -7.98 0.20 -13.77
C SER A 7 -8.06 0.69 -12.35
N TYR A 8 -7.32 0.07 -11.48
CA TYR A 8 -7.25 0.47 -10.08
C TYR A 8 -5.88 1.05 -9.80
N ARG A 9 -5.87 2.23 -9.21
CA ARG A 9 -4.63 2.90 -8.87
C ARG A 9 -4.10 2.32 -7.56
N VAL A 10 -2.84 1.91 -7.58
CA VAL A 10 -2.23 1.23 -6.45
C VAL A 10 -1.09 2.06 -5.88
N LEU A 11 -1.08 2.24 -4.57
CA LEU A 11 0.06 2.81 -3.86
C LEU A 11 0.75 1.67 -3.12
N LEU A 12 2.01 1.45 -3.44
CA LEU A 12 2.80 0.41 -2.83
C LEU A 12 3.79 1.06 -1.88
N VAL A 13 3.56 0.90 -0.58
CA VAL A 13 4.39 1.52 0.45
C VAL A 13 5.36 0.50 0.98
N SER A 14 6.63 0.65 0.62
CA SER A 14 7.65 -0.33 0.96
C SER A 14 9.03 0.25 0.70
N SER A 15 9.97 -0.04 1.61
CA SER A 15 11.36 0.33 1.40
C SER A 15 12.16 -0.81 0.77
N SER A 16 11.53 -1.93 0.49
CA SER A 16 12.20 -3.10 -0.10
C SER A 16 12.01 -3.11 -1.61
N GLU A 17 13.08 -2.88 -2.36
CA GLU A 17 13.01 -2.93 -3.81
C GLU A 17 12.64 -4.32 -4.32
N LYS A 18 13.15 -5.35 -3.64
CA LYS A 18 12.83 -6.72 -4.02
C LYS A 18 11.35 -7.01 -3.87
N PHE A 19 10.76 -6.57 -2.76
CA PHE A 19 9.33 -6.73 -2.56
C PHE A 19 8.55 -5.95 -3.62
N ASN A 20 8.99 -4.74 -3.92
CA ASN A 20 8.32 -3.89 -4.91
C ASN A 20 8.31 -4.54 -6.29
N GLU A 21 9.43 -5.11 -6.69
CA GLU A 21 9.51 -5.80 -7.97
C GLU A 21 8.62 -7.03 -8.01
N THR A 22 8.62 -7.81 -6.93
CA THR A 22 7.78 -8.99 -6.84
C THR A 22 6.31 -8.62 -6.90
N ALA A 23 5.91 -7.59 -6.15
CA ALA A 23 4.53 -7.14 -6.12
C ALA A 23 4.08 -6.67 -7.51
N LYS A 24 4.93 -5.94 -8.20
CA LYS A 24 4.60 -5.46 -9.55
C LYS A 24 4.44 -6.61 -10.54
N GLN A 25 5.19 -7.68 -10.34
CA GLN A 25 5.07 -8.86 -11.20
C GLN A 25 3.79 -9.64 -10.91
N LEU A 26 3.36 -9.65 -9.66
CA LEU A 26 2.17 -10.41 -9.26
C LEU A 26 0.87 -9.67 -9.58
N LEU A 27 0.90 -8.34 -9.57
CA LEU A 27 -0.28 -7.56 -9.89
C LEU A 27 -0.49 -7.52 -11.40
N ASP A 28 -1.73 -7.77 -11.82
CA ASP A 28 -2.09 -7.71 -13.22
C ASP A 28 -2.07 -6.26 -13.69
N VAL A 29 -1.10 -5.90 -14.52
CA VAL A 29 -0.93 -4.51 -14.95
C VAL A 29 -2.11 -4.01 -15.79
N SER A 30 -2.89 -4.91 -16.37
CA SER A 30 -4.07 -4.48 -17.13
C SER A 30 -5.17 -4.00 -16.20
N ARG A 31 -5.12 -4.41 -14.94
CA ARG A 31 -6.13 -4.06 -13.95
C ARG A 31 -5.60 -3.08 -12.90
N TYR A 32 -4.35 -3.22 -12.52
CA TYR A 32 -3.74 -2.41 -11.47
C TYR A 32 -2.69 -1.49 -12.07
N THR A 33 -3.15 -0.33 -12.49
CA THR A 33 -2.26 0.65 -13.12
C THR A 33 -2.81 2.06 -12.92
N PRO A 34 -1.98 3.03 -12.61
CA PRO A 34 -0.55 2.91 -12.35
C PRO A 34 -0.26 2.34 -10.96
N ILE A 35 0.92 1.78 -10.80
CA ILE A 35 1.42 1.37 -9.49
C ILE A 35 2.46 2.38 -9.07
N VAL A 36 2.14 3.15 -8.06
CA VAL A 36 3.02 4.20 -7.53
C VAL A 36 3.68 3.66 -6.27
N THR A 37 4.97 3.91 -6.12
CA THR A 37 5.69 3.44 -4.95
C THR A 37 6.03 4.59 -4.01
N ALA A 38 6.05 4.30 -2.72
CA ALA A 38 6.50 5.22 -1.70
C ALA A 38 7.39 4.43 -0.73
N ALA A 39 8.58 4.96 -0.46
CA ALA A 39 9.57 4.23 0.31
C ALA A 39 9.31 4.27 1.82
N ASP A 40 8.49 5.18 2.28
CA ASP A 40 8.19 5.35 3.70
C ASP A 40 6.80 5.95 3.88
N ALA A 41 6.37 6.05 5.14
CA ALA A 41 5.04 6.54 5.45
C ALA A 41 4.88 8.02 5.13
N ALA A 42 5.90 8.81 5.36
CA ALA A 42 5.84 10.25 5.07
C ALA A 42 5.60 10.50 3.59
N THR A 43 6.30 9.75 2.74
CA THR A 43 6.13 9.85 1.29
C THR A 43 4.74 9.38 0.88
N ALA A 44 4.26 8.31 1.51
CA ALA A 44 2.92 7.80 1.22
C ALA A 44 1.86 8.84 1.55
N ARG A 45 1.97 9.49 2.71
CA ARG A 45 1.02 10.52 3.10
C ARG A 45 1.02 11.70 2.12
N ARG A 46 2.21 12.09 1.67
CA ARG A 46 2.33 13.17 0.68
C ARG A 46 1.68 12.78 -0.64
N ARG A 47 1.93 11.54 -1.10
CA ARG A 47 1.31 11.06 -2.33
C ARG A 47 -0.20 11.08 -2.24
N MET A 48 -0.74 10.71 -1.09
CA MET A 48 -2.18 10.63 -0.91
C MET A 48 -2.85 12.01 -0.81
N LEU A 49 -2.06 13.05 -0.59
CA LEU A 49 -2.59 14.42 -0.69
C LEU A 49 -2.69 14.86 -2.15
N GLU A 50 -1.89 14.28 -3.01
CA GLU A 50 -1.81 14.67 -4.41
C GLU A 50 -2.73 13.85 -5.31
N GLU A 51 -2.98 12.60 -4.95
CA GLU A 51 -3.76 11.67 -5.79
C GLU A 51 -4.57 10.75 -4.91
N THR A 52 -5.60 10.17 -5.52
CA THR A 52 -6.40 9.15 -4.85
C THR A 52 -5.94 7.77 -5.31
N PHE A 53 -6.08 6.79 -4.42
CA PHE A 53 -5.73 5.41 -4.74
C PHE A 53 -6.89 4.49 -4.40
N ASP A 54 -7.01 3.41 -5.14
CA ASP A 54 -8.03 2.40 -4.90
C ASP A 54 -7.53 1.32 -3.96
N LEU A 55 -6.23 1.06 -3.99
CA LEU A 55 -5.60 0.04 -3.17
C LEU A 55 -4.28 0.56 -2.64
N VAL A 56 -4.06 0.39 -1.35
CA VAL A 56 -2.78 0.73 -0.73
C VAL A 56 -2.21 -0.54 -0.10
N MET A 57 -1.03 -0.92 -0.50
CA MET A 57 -0.33 -2.09 0.05
C MET A 57 0.84 -1.59 0.89
N ILE A 58 0.89 -1.99 2.14
CA ILE A 58 1.93 -1.54 3.07
C ILE A 58 2.75 -2.74 3.52
N ASN A 59 4.01 -2.74 3.16
CA ASN A 59 4.95 -3.80 3.56
C ASN A 59 5.67 -3.36 4.83
N THR A 60 5.26 -3.92 5.96
CA THR A 60 5.79 -3.52 7.26
C THR A 60 7.05 -4.31 7.64
N PRO A 61 7.93 -3.73 8.44
CA PRO A 61 7.90 -2.36 8.95
C PRO A 61 8.41 -1.38 7.90
N LEU A 62 7.97 -0.14 8.03
CA LEU A 62 8.47 0.93 7.18
C LEU A 62 9.70 1.54 7.83
N ARG A 63 10.39 2.38 7.08
CA ARG A 63 11.64 2.97 7.54
C ARG A 63 11.42 3.99 8.66
N ASP A 64 10.34 4.76 8.56
CA ASP A 64 10.05 5.85 9.50
C ASP A 64 8.98 5.50 10.53
N GLU A 65 8.22 4.44 10.32
CA GLU A 65 7.26 3.96 11.31
C GLU A 65 6.91 2.52 10.98
N PHE A 66 6.21 1.83 11.87
CA PHE A 66 5.89 0.43 11.60
C PHE A 66 4.94 0.28 10.40
N GLY A 67 3.93 1.12 10.32
CA GLY A 67 2.99 1.11 9.19
C GLY A 67 1.54 0.94 9.59
N THR A 68 1.25 0.46 10.80
CA THR A 68 -0.14 0.25 11.23
C THR A 68 -0.88 1.56 11.44
N ALA A 69 -0.20 2.58 11.95
CA ALA A 69 -0.84 3.89 12.11
C ALA A 69 -1.24 4.46 10.76
N LEU A 70 -0.37 4.30 9.77
CA LEU A 70 -0.67 4.72 8.40
C LEU A 70 -1.88 3.97 7.87
N ALA A 71 -1.94 2.65 8.08
CA ALA A 71 -3.04 1.83 7.61
C ALA A 71 -4.37 2.31 8.20
N LEU A 72 -4.39 2.55 9.51
CA LEU A 72 -5.60 3.00 10.18
C LEU A 72 -6.04 4.38 9.69
N GLU A 73 -5.08 5.27 9.49
CA GLU A 73 -5.34 6.60 8.98
C GLU A 73 -5.98 6.54 7.59
N ILE A 74 -5.45 5.69 6.71
CA ILE A 74 -5.99 5.53 5.37
C ILE A 74 -7.40 4.97 5.41
N CYS A 75 -7.64 3.97 6.25
CA CYS A 75 -8.97 3.40 6.40
C CYS A 75 -9.97 4.41 6.92
N ASP A 76 -9.53 5.31 7.80
CA ASP A 76 -10.40 6.30 8.40
C ASP A 76 -10.73 7.45 7.44
N LYS A 77 -9.76 7.86 6.64
CA LYS A 77 -9.87 9.08 5.83
C LYS A 77 -10.19 8.85 4.37
N THR A 78 -10.08 7.62 3.89
CA THR A 78 -10.30 7.34 2.47
C THR A 78 -11.14 6.09 2.29
N THR A 79 -11.54 5.84 1.05
CA THR A 79 -12.28 4.64 0.69
C THR A 79 -11.36 3.58 0.07
N ALA A 80 -10.06 3.81 0.08
CA ALA A 80 -9.12 2.86 -0.49
C ALA A 80 -9.11 1.55 0.30
N GLY A 81 -8.94 0.45 -0.40
CA GLY A 81 -8.66 -0.82 0.25
C GLY A 81 -7.24 -0.82 0.77
N VAL A 82 -7.01 -1.37 1.96
CA VAL A 82 -5.68 -1.38 2.55
C VAL A 82 -5.27 -2.80 2.85
N LEU A 83 -4.08 -3.17 2.40
CA LEU A 83 -3.50 -4.47 2.66
C LEU A 83 -2.17 -4.27 3.38
N VAL A 84 -2.07 -4.83 4.58
CA VAL A 84 -0.85 -4.75 5.37
C VAL A 84 -0.17 -6.11 5.33
N LEU A 85 1.10 -6.10 4.93
CA LEU A 85 1.89 -7.32 4.86
C LEU A 85 2.99 -7.26 5.90
N ALA A 86 3.22 -8.38 6.55
CA ALA A 86 4.23 -8.46 7.61
C ALA A 86 4.82 -9.86 7.64
N LYS A 87 6.07 -9.94 8.10
CA LYS A 87 6.64 -11.23 8.39
C LYS A 87 5.92 -11.82 9.61
N ALA A 88 5.90 -13.14 9.71
CA ALA A 88 5.23 -13.81 10.83
C ALA A 88 5.73 -13.32 12.18
N GLU A 89 7.00 -12.97 12.27
CA GLU A 89 7.61 -12.50 13.52
C GLU A 89 7.06 -11.15 13.98
N HIS A 90 6.36 -10.41 13.10
CA HIS A 90 5.77 -9.12 13.46
C HIS A 90 4.27 -9.18 13.68
N PHE A 91 3.70 -10.37 13.61
CA PHE A 91 2.24 -10.50 13.67
C PHE A 91 1.66 -10.00 15.00
N SER A 92 2.33 -10.33 16.11
CA SER A 92 1.85 -9.88 17.41
C SER A 92 1.93 -8.37 17.59
N ASP A 93 2.90 -7.74 16.95
CA ASP A 93 3.02 -6.28 16.99
C ASP A 93 1.84 -5.62 16.30
N ILE A 94 1.42 -6.16 15.17
CA ILE A 94 0.27 -5.63 14.45
C ILE A 94 -1.00 -5.79 15.28
N ASN A 95 -1.20 -6.96 15.86
CA ASN A 95 -2.37 -7.21 16.69
C ASN A 95 -2.43 -6.27 17.89
N ALA A 96 -1.30 -5.96 18.48
CA ALA A 96 -1.24 -5.06 19.63
C ALA A 96 -1.58 -3.63 19.26
N ARG A 97 -1.35 -3.24 18.01
CA ARG A 97 -1.58 -1.87 17.56
C ARG A 97 -2.97 -1.64 16.97
N LEU A 98 -3.57 -2.68 16.48
CA LEU A 98 -4.91 -2.59 15.91
C LEU A 98 -5.99 -2.82 16.96
#